data_b828f1a34a53c65a32669348995fc494
#
_entry.id   b828f1a34a53c65a32669348995fc494
#
_cell.length_a   1.000
_cell.length_b   1.000
_cell.length_c   1.000
_cell.angle_alpha   90.00
_cell.angle_beta   90.00
_cell.angle_gamma   90.00
#
_symmetry.space_group_name_H-M   'P 1'
#
loop_
_entity.id
_entity.type
_entity.pdbx_description
1 polymer ?
#
loop_
_entity_poly.entity_id
_entity_poly.type
_entity_poly.pdbx_seq_one_letter_code
_entity_poly.pdbx_strand_id
1 'polypeptide(L)'
;MDFNSARSFGYNQFDSLANHLNFTQGAYAVNWDKSYVPFPYFPIQNHFGRILSGQGVLSKMQIVSNDLFILDMPINAPFYYNAFYLNRILQTVKVQYNSDTIIFMNVHLEAFDKETRELQAEKVLAEFNKWSKDYPVILMGDFNSRPPFASEVIEKEKTIEIFLNDPLIEEAISKDQYLQDESHYFTFNTDKPYERLDYIFYNKNKIRKIDADVLRAAKDISDHLPVWMKFTLVD
;
A
#
# COMPACT_ATOMS: atom_id res chain seq x y z
N MET A 1 -0.92 -1.48 -9.70
CA MET A 1 -1.85 -1.73 -10.84
C MET A 1 -1.23 -1.30 -12.14
N ASP A 2 -1.64 -1.91 -13.25
CA ASP A 2 -1.12 -1.58 -14.58
C ASP A 2 -1.92 -0.45 -15.22
N PHE A 3 -1.21 0.51 -15.84
CA PHE A 3 -1.83 1.62 -16.58
C PHE A 3 -1.83 1.39 -18.09
N ASN A 4 -0.83 0.65 -18.60
CA ASN A 4 -0.73 0.22 -19.99
C ASN A 4 0.43 -0.77 -20.12
N SER A 5 0.29 -1.96 -19.55
CA SER A 5 1.33 -2.98 -19.56
C SER A 5 0.99 -4.10 -20.54
N ALA A 6 1.99 -4.72 -21.14
CA ALA A 6 1.77 -5.86 -22.04
C ALA A 6 1.15 -7.05 -21.30
N ARG A 7 1.55 -7.33 -20.04
CA ARG A 7 0.99 -8.39 -19.20
C ARG A 7 -0.49 -8.19 -18.85
N SER A 8 -1.01 -6.96 -18.92
CA SER A 8 -2.43 -6.61 -18.78
C SER A 8 -3.10 -6.34 -20.13
N PHE A 9 -2.51 -6.80 -21.24
CA PHE A 9 -3.04 -6.62 -22.60
C PHE A 9 -3.29 -5.16 -22.97
N GLY A 10 -2.49 -4.23 -22.44
CA GLY A 10 -2.67 -2.80 -22.64
C GLY A 10 -3.86 -2.19 -21.85
N TYR A 11 -4.46 -2.95 -20.96
CA TYR A 11 -5.60 -2.48 -20.19
C TYR A 11 -5.16 -1.50 -19.10
N ASN A 12 -5.85 -0.36 -19.00
CA ASN A 12 -5.68 0.57 -17.89
C ASN A 12 -6.59 0.17 -16.73
N GLN A 13 -6.03 -0.52 -15.74
CA GLN A 13 -6.78 -1.00 -14.58
C GLN A 13 -7.30 0.15 -13.71
N PHE A 14 -6.56 1.26 -13.63
CA PHE A 14 -6.95 2.43 -12.84
C PHE A 14 -8.22 3.09 -13.42
N ASP A 15 -8.22 3.36 -14.72
CA ASP A 15 -9.37 3.96 -15.39
C ASP A 15 -10.59 3.02 -15.36
N SER A 16 -10.36 1.72 -15.50
CA SER A 16 -11.43 0.73 -15.39
C SER A 16 -12.10 0.75 -14.03
N LEU A 17 -11.32 0.76 -12.94
CA LEU A 17 -11.87 0.84 -11.59
C LEU A 17 -12.59 2.17 -11.36
N ALA A 18 -12.00 3.30 -11.81
CA ALA A 18 -12.63 4.61 -11.68
C ALA A 18 -14.02 4.63 -12.34
N ASN A 19 -14.11 4.13 -13.57
CA ASN A 19 -15.35 4.10 -14.34
C ASN A 19 -16.40 3.16 -13.74
N HIS A 20 -16.02 1.92 -13.39
CA HIS A 20 -16.95 0.93 -12.85
C HIS A 20 -17.50 1.31 -11.47
N LEU A 21 -16.69 1.96 -10.64
CA LEU A 21 -17.05 2.36 -9.28
C LEU A 21 -17.54 3.80 -9.19
N ASN A 22 -17.66 4.49 -10.33
CA ASN A 22 -18.12 5.89 -10.43
C ASN A 22 -17.30 6.86 -9.55
N PHE A 23 -15.96 6.67 -9.51
CA PHE A 23 -15.09 7.68 -8.94
C PHE A 23 -14.90 8.84 -9.91
N THR A 24 -14.96 10.06 -9.37
CA THR A 24 -14.88 11.31 -10.17
C THR A 24 -13.49 11.92 -10.17
N GLN A 25 -12.64 11.50 -9.24
CA GLN A 25 -11.28 11.98 -9.07
C GLN A 25 -10.32 10.81 -8.99
N GLY A 26 -9.13 10.96 -9.56
CA GLY A 26 -8.09 9.96 -9.49
C GLY A 26 -6.70 10.58 -9.53
N ALA A 27 -5.80 10.05 -8.72
CA ALA A 27 -4.39 10.41 -8.70
C ALA A 27 -3.57 9.12 -8.77
N TYR A 28 -2.69 9.00 -9.74
CA TYR A 28 -1.80 7.85 -9.87
C TYR A 28 -0.34 8.27 -9.85
N ALA A 29 0.51 7.33 -9.50
CA ALA A 29 1.94 7.51 -9.35
C ALA A 29 2.67 6.36 -10.04
N VAL A 30 3.32 6.65 -11.16
CA VAL A 30 4.09 5.65 -11.91
C VAL A 30 5.38 5.33 -11.15
N ASN A 31 5.60 4.05 -10.86
CA ASN A 31 6.81 3.58 -10.21
C ASN A 31 7.51 2.45 -10.99
N TRP A 32 6.90 1.95 -12.05
CA TRP A 32 7.47 0.96 -12.94
C TRP A 32 7.17 1.33 -14.39
N ASP A 33 8.18 1.89 -15.07
CA ASP A 33 8.14 2.24 -16.48
C ASP A 33 9.37 1.63 -17.18
N LYS A 34 9.16 0.51 -17.87
CA LYS A 34 10.22 -0.22 -18.56
C LYS A 34 9.72 -0.65 -19.93
N SER A 35 10.53 -0.39 -20.97
CA SER A 35 10.19 -0.79 -22.34
C SER A 35 10.08 -2.31 -22.48
N TYR A 36 10.83 -3.06 -21.69
CA TYR A 36 10.80 -4.51 -21.68
C TYR A 36 11.30 -5.08 -20.36
N VAL A 37 10.53 -6.01 -19.76
CA VAL A 37 10.90 -6.75 -18.54
C VAL A 37 10.96 -8.24 -18.88
N PRO A 38 12.17 -8.87 -18.89
CA PRO A 38 12.37 -10.27 -19.23
C PRO A 38 12.06 -11.19 -18.04
N PHE A 39 10.85 -11.09 -17.47
CA PHE A 39 10.41 -11.93 -16.35
C PHE A 39 9.04 -12.54 -16.67
N PRO A 40 8.78 -13.80 -16.29
CA PRO A 40 9.71 -14.80 -15.76
C PRO A 40 10.80 -15.13 -16.81
N TYR A 41 12.03 -15.43 -16.35
CA TYR A 41 13.17 -15.64 -17.28
C TYR A 41 12.93 -16.78 -18.28
N PHE A 42 12.09 -17.73 -17.94
CA PHE A 42 11.71 -18.85 -18.80
C PHE A 42 10.29 -19.31 -18.47
N PRO A 43 9.45 -19.65 -19.45
CA PRO A 43 9.70 -19.55 -20.91
C PRO A 43 9.57 -18.10 -21.43
N ILE A 44 10.33 -17.75 -22.48
CA ILE A 44 10.44 -16.38 -23.00
C ILE A 44 9.10 -15.79 -23.45
N GLN A 45 8.18 -16.61 -23.94
CA GLN A 45 6.83 -16.17 -24.35
C GLN A 45 5.98 -15.64 -23.19
N ASN A 46 6.38 -15.92 -21.95
CA ASN A 46 5.69 -15.43 -20.74
C ASN A 46 6.31 -14.15 -20.16
N HIS A 47 7.30 -13.56 -20.83
CA HIS A 47 7.89 -12.31 -20.38
C HIS A 47 6.81 -11.23 -20.21
N PHE A 48 6.94 -10.40 -19.18
CA PHE A 48 6.03 -9.27 -18.95
C PHE A 48 6.05 -8.24 -20.08
N GLY A 49 7.16 -8.18 -20.84
CA GLY A 49 7.30 -7.22 -21.96
C GLY A 49 7.27 -5.77 -21.46
N ARG A 50 6.56 -4.90 -22.17
CA ARG A 50 6.35 -3.51 -21.79
C ARG A 50 5.59 -3.42 -20.47
N ILE A 51 6.11 -2.66 -19.52
CA ILE A 51 5.45 -2.37 -18.25
C ILE A 51 5.28 -0.85 -18.08
N LEU A 52 4.05 -0.45 -17.78
CA LEU A 52 3.71 0.86 -17.24
C LEU A 52 2.73 0.62 -16.10
N SER A 53 3.22 0.72 -14.86
CA SER A 53 2.42 0.44 -13.68
C SER A 53 2.79 1.33 -12.50
N GLY A 54 2.00 1.27 -11.44
CA GLY A 54 2.21 2.08 -10.26
C GLY A 54 1.12 1.95 -9.22
N GLN A 55 1.03 2.97 -8.38
CA GLN A 55 0.03 3.11 -7.32
C GLN A 55 -1.02 4.13 -7.72
N GLY A 56 -2.19 4.08 -7.08
CA GLY A 56 -3.24 5.04 -7.35
C GLY A 56 -4.22 5.20 -6.21
N VAL A 57 -4.79 6.39 -6.12
CA VAL A 57 -5.85 6.76 -5.20
C VAL A 57 -7.05 7.25 -6.01
N LEU A 58 -8.20 6.64 -5.79
CA LEU A 58 -9.48 7.06 -6.36
C LEU A 58 -10.33 7.72 -5.27
N SER A 59 -11.03 8.79 -5.62
CA SER A 59 -11.85 9.56 -4.68
C SER A 59 -13.14 10.02 -5.31
N LYS A 60 -14.21 10.11 -4.51
CA LYS A 60 -15.45 10.85 -4.84
C LYS A 60 -15.37 12.31 -4.43
N MET A 61 -14.35 12.66 -3.64
CA MET A 61 -14.05 14.01 -3.18
C MET A 61 -12.91 14.61 -3.99
N GLN A 62 -12.79 15.93 -3.99
CA GLN A 62 -11.77 16.63 -4.76
C GLN A 62 -10.36 16.26 -4.28
N ILE A 63 -9.51 15.82 -5.19
CA ILE A 63 -8.08 15.68 -4.98
C ILE A 63 -7.42 17.03 -5.26
N VAL A 64 -6.66 17.52 -4.28
CA VAL A 64 -6.00 18.85 -4.32
C VAL A 64 -4.55 18.73 -4.78
N SER A 65 -3.83 17.71 -4.32
CA SER A 65 -2.45 17.43 -4.76
C SER A 65 -2.15 15.95 -4.74
N ASN A 66 -1.11 15.56 -5.50
CA ASN A 66 -0.56 14.21 -5.58
C ASN A 66 0.96 14.33 -5.65
N ASP A 67 1.62 14.01 -4.56
CA ASP A 67 3.05 14.14 -4.40
C ASP A 67 3.71 12.75 -4.30
N LEU A 68 4.90 12.59 -4.88
CA LEU A 68 5.69 11.37 -4.85
C LEU A 68 6.97 11.55 -4.08
N PHE A 69 7.29 10.55 -3.25
CA PHE A 69 8.58 10.39 -2.62
C PHE A 69 9.16 9.02 -2.99
N ILE A 70 10.35 9.00 -3.61
CA ILE A 70 11.04 7.74 -3.97
C ILE A 70 11.72 7.20 -2.72
N LEU A 71 11.42 5.94 -2.39
CA LEU A 71 12.01 5.21 -1.29
C LEU A 71 13.31 4.52 -1.72
N ASP A 72 14.14 4.13 -0.75
CA ASP A 72 15.41 3.47 -1.03
C ASP A 72 15.24 2.14 -1.76
N MET A 73 16.21 1.82 -2.57
CA MET A 73 16.38 0.50 -3.17
C MET A 73 17.43 -0.30 -2.40
N PRO A 74 17.40 -1.64 -2.47
CA PRO A 74 18.41 -2.49 -1.82
C PRO A 74 19.83 -2.13 -2.30
N ILE A 75 20.73 -1.83 -1.34
CA ILE A 75 22.08 -1.35 -1.61
C ILE A 75 22.90 -2.36 -2.41
N ASN A 76 22.72 -3.65 -2.11
CA ASN A 76 23.46 -4.76 -2.73
C ASN A 76 22.69 -5.44 -3.85
N ALA A 77 21.64 -4.80 -4.39
CA ALA A 77 20.87 -5.37 -5.48
C ALA A 77 21.75 -5.54 -6.73
N PRO A 78 21.69 -6.70 -7.40
CA PRO A 78 22.40 -6.88 -8.65
C PRO A 78 21.90 -5.88 -9.70
N PHE A 79 22.77 -5.53 -10.68
CA PHE A 79 22.48 -4.49 -11.66
C PHE A 79 21.16 -4.72 -12.43
N TYR A 80 20.79 -5.97 -12.69
CA TYR A 80 19.55 -6.31 -13.40
C TYR A 80 18.30 -6.02 -12.55
N TYR A 81 18.42 -6.07 -11.22
CA TYR A 81 17.35 -5.65 -10.32
C TYR A 81 17.01 -4.17 -10.55
N ASN A 82 18.02 -3.29 -10.48
CA ASN A 82 17.84 -1.86 -10.73
C ASN A 82 17.39 -1.56 -12.17
N ALA A 83 17.83 -2.39 -13.14
CA ALA A 83 17.46 -2.22 -14.55
C ALA A 83 16.01 -2.55 -14.85
N PHE A 84 15.45 -3.58 -14.22
CA PHE A 84 14.15 -4.15 -14.60
C PHE A 84 13.07 -4.06 -13.51
N TYR A 85 13.45 -3.90 -12.25
CA TYR A 85 12.52 -3.87 -11.15
C TYR A 85 11.87 -2.50 -10.96
N LEU A 86 10.80 -2.47 -10.17
CA LEU A 86 10.07 -1.24 -9.86
C LEU A 86 10.76 -0.42 -8.77
N ASN A 87 10.57 0.90 -8.80
CA ASN A 87 10.91 1.75 -7.67
C ASN A 87 9.84 1.64 -6.59
N ARG A 88 10.25 1.62 -5.32
CA ARG A 88 9.31 1.78 -4.21
C ARG A 88 9.05 3.25 -3.98
N ILE A 89 7.81 3.62 -3.76
CA ILE A 89 7.40 5.01 -3.62
C ILE A 89 6.40 5.17 -2.47
N LEU A 90 6.42 6.34 -1.86
CA LEU A 90 5.34 6.85 -1.05
C LEU A 90 4.56 7.86 -1.89
N GLN A 91 3.31 7.59 -2.15
CA GLN A 91 2.37 8.52 -2.78
C GLN A 91 1.60 9.26 -1.69
N THR A 92 1.61 10.58 -1.69
CA THR A 92 0.88 11.43 -0.75
C THR A 92 -0.18 12.24 -1.49
N VAL A 93 -1.45 11.99 -1.18
CA VAL A 93 -2.60 12.60 -1.84
C VAL A 93 -3.37 13.46 -0.83
N LYS A 94 -3.59 14.73 -1.16
CA LYS A 94 -4.46 15.64 -0.38
C LYS A 94 -5.87 15.59 -0.93
N VAL A 95 -6.82 15.28 -0.07
CA VAL A 95 -8.24 15.21 -0.43
C VAL A 95 -9.01 16.23 0.39
N GLN A 96 -9.82 17.04 -0.29
CA GLN A 96 -10.70 18.01 0.37
C GLN A 96 -11.97 17.32 0.86
N TYR A 97 -12.23 17.40 2.16
CA TYR A 97 -13.43 16.88 2.80
C TYR A 97 -14.14 18.00 3.56
N ASN A 98 -15.20 18.55 3.00
CA ASN A 98 -15.87 19.76 3.49
C ASN A 98 -14.88 20.93 3.63
N SER A 99 -14.71 21.48 4.86
CA SER A 99 -13.72 22.53 5.18
C SER A 99 -12.33 21.96 5.47
N ASP A 100 -12.20 20.64 5.65
CA ASP A 100 -10.98 19.99 6.08
C ASP A 100 -10.19 19.40 4.90
N THR A 101 -8.92 19.19 5.12
CA THR A 101 -8.05 18.44 4.21
C THR A 101 -7.59 17.16 4.90
N ILE A 102 -7.78 16.01 4.27
CA ILE A 102 -7.27 14.71 4.73
C ILE A 102 -6.09 14.31 3.86
N ILE A 103 -5.02 13.83 4.46
CA ILE A 103 -3.85 13.29 3.78
C ILE A 103 -3.99 11.78 3.69
N PHE A 104 -3.98 11.26 2.46
CA PHE A 104 -3.88 9.84 2.19
C PHE A 104 -2.47 9.51 1.70
N MET A 105 -1.79 8.64 2.42
CA MET A 105 -0.47 8.14 2.09
C MET A 105 -0.60 6.69 1.65
N ASN A 106 -0.08 6.37 0.46
CA ASN A 106 -0.18 5.05 -0.15
C ASN A 106 1.21 4.50 -0.41
N VAL A 107 1.48 3.28 0.07
CA VAL A 107 2.80 2.63 -0.03
C VAL A 107 2.70 1.22 -0.61
N HIS A 108 3.79 0.77 -1.20
CA HIS A 108 4.09 -0.62 -1.46
C HIS A 108 5.57 -0.81 -1.16
N LEU A 109 5.89 -1.31 0.04
CA LEU A 109 7.27 -1.43 0.53
C LEU A 109 8.03 -2.58 -0.12
N GLU A 110 9.34 -2.64 0.12
CA GLU A 110 10.22 -3.66 -0.44
C GLU A 110 9.78 -5.09 -0.04
N ALA A 111 9.73 -6.00 -1.03
CA ALA A 111 9.20 -7.34 -0.81
C ALA A 111 10.25 -8.35 -0.34
N PHE A 112 11.51 -8.20 -0.77
CA PHE A 112 12.52 -9.27 -0.66
C PHE A 112 13.68 -8.92 0.28
N ASP A 113 13.96 -7.62 0.47
CA ASP A 113 15.06 -7.16 1.31
C ASP A 113 14.52 -6.49 2.58
N LYS A 114 14.63 -7.20 3.69
CA LYS A 114 14.13 -6.78 5.00
C LYS A 114 14.76 -5.46 5.47
N GLU A 115 16.07 -5.33 5.36
CA GLU A 115 16.79 -4.14 5.84
C GLU A 115 16.33 -2.89 5.09
N THR A 116 16.19 -3.00 3.77
CA THR A 116 15.64 -1.92 2.94
C THR A 116 14.19 -1.60 3.32
N ARG A 117 13.37 -2.61 3.58
CA ARG A 117 11.97 -2.44 3.99
C ARG A 117 11.85 -1.70 5.34
N GLU A 118 12.69 -2.05 6.31
CA GLU A 118 12.75 -1.33 7.61
C GLU A 118 13.16 0.13 7.42
N LEU A 119 14.20 0.42 6.62
CA LEU A 119 14.61 1.79 6.29
C LEU A 119 13.50 2.58 5.55
N GLN A 120 12.78 1.93 4.65
CA GLN A 120 11.63 2.53 3.99
C GLN A 120 10.53 2.87 4.98
N ALA A 121 10.24 1.98 5.94
CA ALA A 121 9.25 2.21 6.99
C ALA A 121 9.61 3.42 7.86
N GLU A 122 10.88 3.57 8.25
CA GLU A 122 11.35 4.74 9.00
C GLU A 122 11.13 6.05 8.23
N LYS A 123 11.42 6.08 6.93
CA LYS A 123 11.18 7.25 6.08
C LYS A 123 9.70 7.57 5.92
N VAL A 124 8.88 6.55 5.72
CA VAL A 124 7.42 6.70 5.65
C VAL A 124 6.86 7.23 6.96
N LEU A 125 7.33 6.72 8.11
CA LEU A 125 6.95 7.23 9.42
C LEU A 125 7.34 8.70 9.60
N ALA A 126 8.54 9.10 9.18
CA ALA A 126 8.97 10.50 9.25
C ALA A 126 8.08 11.44 8.44
N GLU A 127 7.70 11.05 7.22
CA GLU A 127 6.74 11.82 6.40
C GLU A 127 5.32 11.81 7.01
N PHE A 128 4.87 10.68 7.54
CA PHE A 128 3.59 10.60 8.27
C PHE A 128 3.56 11.60 9.44
N ASN A 129 4.59 11.61 10.27
CA ASN A 129 4.69 12.50 11.44
C ASN A 129 4.78 13.98 11.05
N LYS A 130 5.38 14.29 9.92
CA LYS A 130 5.42 15.65 9.37
C LYS A 130 4.00 16.16 9.03
N TRP A 131 3.19 15.35 8.33
CA TRP A 131 1.82 15.69 7.97
C TRP A 131 0.86 15.65 9.16
N SER A 132 1.05 14.73 10.10
CA SER A 132 0.18 14.53 11.27
C SER A 132 0.11 15.74 12.21
N LYS A 133 1.06 16.66 12.12
CA LYS A 133 1.07 17.90 12.92
C LYS A 133 -0.18 18.74 12.61
N ASP A 134 -0.49 18.87 11.33
CA ASP A 134 -1.51 19.81 10.86
C ASP A 134 -2.77 19.11 10.36
N TYR A 135 -2.67 17.89 9.83
CA TYR A 135 -3.74 17.21 9.12
C TYR A 135 -4.15 15.86 9.72
N PRO A 136 -5.40 15.42 9.54
CA PRO A 136 -5.76 14.01 9.59
C PRO A 136 -4.97 13.25 8.52
N VAL A 137 -4.30 12.16 8.91
CA VAL A 137 -3.45 11.35 8.02
C VAL A 137 -3.88 9.90 8.09
N ILE A 138 -4.05 9.29 6.92
CA ILE A 138 -4.28 7.85 6.74
C ILE A 138 -3.15 7.32 5.87
N LEU A 139 -2.38 6.38 6.40
CA LEU A 139 -1.34 5.64 5.68
C LEU A 139 -1.86 4.23 5.40
N MET A 140 -1.85 3.82 4.15
CA MET A 140 -2.39 2.54 3.70
C MET A 140 -1.52 1.90 2.61
N GLY A 141 -1.62 0.59 2.46
CA GLY A 141 -0.97 -0.14 1.37
C GLY A 141 -0.43 -1.50 1.78
N ASP A 142 0.38 -2.05 0.89
CA ASP A 142 1.12 -3.29 1.08
C ASP A 142 2.49 -2.98 1.72
N PHE A 143 2.65 -3.43 2.96
CA PHE A 143 3.88 -3.24 3.72
C PHE A 143 4.86 -4.41 3.56
N ASN A 144 4.46 -5.48 2.87
CA ASN A 144 5.24 -6.71 2.67
C ASN A 144 5.84 -7.28 3.98
N SER A 145 5.17 -7.09 5.10
CA SER A 145 5.62 -7.47 6.43
C SER A 145 4.45 -7.95 7.28
N ARG A 146 4.67 -9.02 8.04
CA ARG A 146 3.68 -9.57 8.97
C ARG A 146 3.60 -8.74 10.26
N PRO A 147 2.48 -8.82 11.00
CA PRO A 147 2.41 -8.24 12.34
C PRO A 147 3.46 -8.88 13.26
N PRO A 148 4.13 -8.11 14.14
CA PRO A 148 5.16 -8.66 15.06
C PRO A 148 4.59 -9.63 16.11
N PHE A 149 3.29 -9.71 16.22
CA PHE A 149 2.54 -10.59 17.13
C PHE A 149 1.82 -11.75 16.41
N ALA A 150 2.07 -11.96 15.11
CA ALA A 150 1.52 -13.10 14.38
C ALA A 150 2.03 -14.43 15.00
N SER A 151 1.20 -15.47 14.95
CA SER A 151 1.54 -16.79 15.52
C SER A 151 2.73 -17.44 14.79
N GLU A 152 2.84 -17.21 13.48
CA GLU A 152 3.97 -17.66 12.66
C GLU A 152 4.87 -16.49 12.31
N VAL A 153 5.90 -16.23 13.13
CA VAL A 153 6.96 -15.27 12.81
C VAL A 153 8.11 -16.03 12.14
N ILE A 154 8.23 -15.88 10.82
CA ILE A 154 9.30 -16.55 10.04
C ILE A 154 10.64 -15.86 10.29
N GLU A 155 10.65 -14.55 10.41
CA GLU A 155 11.83 -13.73 10.65
C GLU A 155 11.49 -12.55 11.56
N LYS A 156 12.40 -12.24 12.49
CA LYS A 156 12.23 -11.05 13.33
C LYS A 156 12.43 -9.79 12.49
N GLU A 157 11.37 -9.04 12.32
CA GLU A 157 11.30 -7.84 11.49
C GLU A 157 10.62 -6.70 12.24
N LYS A 158 11.07 -5.46 11.98
CA LYS A 158 10.59 -4.26 12.68
C LYS A 158 9.65 -3.38 11.85
N THR A 159 9.44 -3.68 10.58
CA THR A 159 8.67 -2.82 9.65
C THR A 159 7.34 -2.35 10.24
N ILE A 160 6.51 -3.27 10.71
CA ILE A 160 5.22 -2.92 11.33
C ILE A 160 5.39 -2.38 12.75
N GLU A 161 6.35 -2.91 13.50
CA GLU A 161 6.67 -2.46 14.85
C GLU A 161 7.05 -0.97 14.91
N ILE A 162 7.72 -0.45 13.86
CA ILE A 162 8.08 0.97 13.71
C ILE A 162 6.84 1.87 13.81
N PHE A 163 5.75 1.50 13.13
CA PHE A 163 4.50 2.27 13.19
C PHE A 163 3.73 2.05 14.49
N LEU A 164 3.68 0.82 14.99
CA LEU A 164 2.96 0.48 16.22
C LEU A 164 3.58 1.10 17.48
N ASN A 165 4.86 1.39 17.47
CA ASN A 165 5.57 2.04 18.58
C ASN A 165 5.39 3.56 18.58
N ASP A 166 4.87 4.18 17.54
CA ASP A 166 4.61 5.62 17.52
C ASP A 166 3.34 5.95 18.35
N PRO A 167 3.44 6.82 19.35
CA PRO A 167 2.32 7.09 20.26
C PRO A 167 1.14 7.83 19.60
N LEU A 168 1.33 8.42 18.43
CA LEU A 168 0.28 9.13 17.68
C LEU A 168 -0.46 8.26 16.70
N ILE A 169 0.10 7.10 16.39
CA ILE A 169 -0.44 6.18 15.38
C ILE A 169 -1.33 5.12 16.03
N GLU A 170 -2.36 4.75 15.33
CA GLU A 170 -3.18 3.60 15.63
C GLU A 170 -3.45 2.82 14.32
N GLU A 171 -3.56 1.51 14.45
CA GLU A 171 -3.86 0.61 13.34
C GLU A 171 -5.36 0.34 13.23
N ALA A 172 -5.89 0.28 12.01
CA ALA A 172 -7.31 0.06 11.78
C ALA A 172 -7.80 -1.29 12.31
N ILE A 173 -7.03 -2.36 12.15
CA ILE A 173 -7.32 -3.68 12.72
C ILE A 173 -6.41 -3.87 13.93
N SER A 174 -6.95 -3.69 15.14
CA SER A 174 -6.15 -3.76 16.37
C SER A 174 -5.51 -5.13 16.58
N LYS A 175 -4.43 -5.14 17.38
CA LYS A 175 -3.78 -6.39 17.81
C LYS A 175 -4.78 -7.37 18.42
N ASP A 176 -5.68 -6.90 19.28
CA ASP A 176 -6.66 -7.76 19.95
C ASP A 176 -7.67 -8.37 18.95
N GLN A 177 -8.11 -7.59 17.98
CA GLN A 177 -8.95 -8.11 16.89
C GLN A 177 -8.20 -9.19 16.08
N TYR A 178 -6.96 -8.90 15.68
CA TYR A 178 -6.16 -9.84 14.91
C TYR A 178 -5.92 -11.17 15.66
N LEU A 179 -5.58 -11.12 16.94
CA LEU A 179 -5.31 -12.31 17.75
C LEU A 179 -6.55 -13.16 18.07
N GLN A 180 -7.77 -12.63 17.91
CA GLN A 180 -9.00 -13.42 18.06
C GLN A 180 -9.20 -14.41 16.90
N ASP A 181 -8.85 -14.01 15.67
CA ASP A 181 -8.90 -14.86 14.48
C ASP A 181 -7.92 -14.33 13.42
N GLU A 182 -6.65 -14.71 13.55
CA GLU A 182 -5.59 -14.28 12.62
C GLU A 182 -5.94 -14.58 11.16
N SER A 183 -6.52 -15.73 10.91
CA SER A 183 -6.83 -16.21 9.57
C SER A 183 -7.88 -15.36 8.86
N HIS A 184 -8.78 -14.75 9.62
CA HIS A 184 -9.76 -13.81 9.11
C HIS A 184 -9.11 -12.55 8.50
N TYR A 185 -8.00 -12.12 9.08
CA TYR A 185 -7.29 -10.89 8.70
C TYR A 185 -6.13 -11.11 7.72
N PHE A 186 -5.89 -12.31 7.26
CA PHE A 186 -4.91 -12.56 6.20
C PHE A 186 -5.36 -11.90 4.89
N THR A 187 -4.44 -11.20 4.23
CA THR A 187 -4.70 -10.45 3.00
C THR A 187 -4.06 -11.09 1.78
N PHE A 188 -3.04 -11.91 1.95
CA PHE A 188 -2.28 -12.57 0.89
C PHE A 188 -2.19 -14.09 1.13
N ASN A 189 -2.21 -14.96 0.16
CA ASN A 189 -2.68 -14.91 -1.21
C ASN A 189 -4.19 -15.21 -1.24
N THR A 190 -4.97 -14.54 -2.09
CA THR A 190 -6.44 -14.62 -2.11
C THR A 190 -7.03 -16.01 -2.29
N ASP A 191 -6.38 -16.88 -3.04
CA ASP A 191 -6.82 -18.28 -3.23
C ASP A 191 -6.83 -19.07 -1.91
N LYS A 192 -5.80 -18.88 -1.11
CA LYS A 192 -5.64 -19.47 0.21
C LYS A 192 -4.83 -18.51 1.09
N PRO A 193 -5.48 -17.50 1.70
CA PRO A 193 -4.78 -16.50 2.50
C PRO A 193 -4.02 -17.13 3.65
N TYR A 194 -2.73 -16.76 3.79
CA TYR A 194 -1.83 -17.33 4.80
C TYR A 194 -1.00 -16.28 5.54
N GLU A 195 -1.09 -14.99 5.13
CA GLU A 195 -0.41 -13.90 5.82
C GLU A 195 -1.11 -12.56 5.63
N ARG A 196 -0.86 -11.65 6.55
CA ARG A 196 -1.33 -10.29 6.51
C ARG A 196 -0.17 -9.37 6.14
N LEU A 197 -0.31 -8.66 5.01
CA LEU A 197 0.69 -7.74 4.46
C LEU A 197 0.15 -6.32 4.28
N ASP A 198 -1.18 -6.16 4.26
CA ASP A 198 -1.86 -4.90 3.98
C ASP A 198 -2.40 -4.27 5.26
N TYR A 199 -2.14 -2.96 5.42
CA TYR A 199 -2.48 -2.23 6.63
C TYR A 199 -3.08 -0.86 6.32
N ILE A 200 -3.83 -0.34 7.31
CA ILE A 200 -4.28 1.04 7.39
C ILE A 200 -3.88 1.57 8.76
N PHE A 201 -3.00 2.57 8.77
CA PHE A 201 -2.61 3.33 9.97
C PHE A 201 -3.19 4.74 9.90
N TYR A 202 -3.45 5.35 11.04
CA TYR A 202 -3.98 6.71 11.11
C TYR A 202 -3.52 7.44 12.38
N ASN A 203 -3.54 8.79 12.36
CA ASN A 203 -3.24 9.57 13.55
C ASN A 203 -4.49 9.68 14.46
N LYS A 204 -4.45 8.97 15.58
CA LYS A 204 -5.59 8.80 16.51
C LYS A 204 -6.08 10.08 17.20
N ASN A 205 -5.27 11.14 17.21
CA ASN A 205 -5.66 12.43 17.76
C ASN A 205 -6.55 13.26 16.81
N LYS A 206 -6.61 12.91 15.53
CA LYS A 206 -7.41 13.60 14.50
C LYS A 206 -8.43 12.69 13.83
N ILE A 207 -8.28 11.39 13.97
CA ILE A 207 -9.16 10.39 13.35
C ILE A 207 -9.63 9.41 14.43
N ARG A 208 -10.92 9.11 14.41
CA ARG A 208 -11.52 8.04 15.22
C ARG A 208 -12.07 6.96 14.32
N LYS A 209 -11.48 5.77 14.39
CA LYS A 209 -12.00 4.58 13.73
C LYS A 209 -13.39 4.24 14.28
N ILE A 210 -14.30 3.89 13.39
CA ILE A 210 -15.63 3.37 13.70
C ILE A 210 -15.63 1.85 13.52
N ASP A 211 -15.07 1.38 12.38
CA ASP A 211 -15.03 -0.02 12.02
C ASP A 211 -13.94 -0.29 11.00
N ALA A 212 -13.41 -1.52 10.93
CA ALA A 212 -12.43 -1.95 9.93
C ALA A 212 -12.43 -3.48 9.78
N ASP A 213 -12.18 -3.95 8.57
CA ASP A 213 -12.10 -5.39 8.30
C ASP A 213 -11.37 -5.67 6.96
N VAL A 214 -11.18 -6.94 6.64
CA VAL A 214 -10.72 -7.45 5.35
C VAL A 214 -11.94 -7.84 4.51
N LEU A 215 -12.03 -7.35 3.28
CA LEU A 215 -13.15 -7.66 2.38
C LEU A 215 -12.98 -9.06 1.76
N ARG A 216 -13.34 -10.07 2.52
CA ARG A 216 -13.22 -11.49 2.14
C ARG A 216 -14.01 -11.87 0.88
N ALA A 217 -15.08 -11.10 0.56
CA ALA A 217 -15.90 -11.34 -0.62
C ALA A 217 -15.24 -10.93 -1.94
N ALA A 218 -14.11 -10.19 -1.90
CA ALA A 218 -13.40 -9.71 -3.08
C ALA A 218 -12.46 -10.79 -3.69
N LYS A 219 -12.82 -12.06 -3.60
CA LYS A 219 -12.06 -13.18 -4.16
C LYS A 219 -11.76 -12.95 -5.65
N ASP A 220 -10.63 -13.46 -6.10
CA ASP A 220 -10.22 -13.57 -7.52
C ASP A 220 -10.06 -12.24 -8.30
N ILE A 221 -10.19 -11.08 -7.62
CA ILE A 221 -9.99 -9.77 -8.25
C ILE A 221 -8.51 -9.38 -8.24
N SER A 222 -7.79 -9.77 -7.20
CA SER A 222 -6.37 -9.52 -6.98
C SER A 222 -5.77 -10.68 -6.19
N ASP A 223 -4.46 -10.80 -6.15
CA ASP A 223 -3.72 -11.70 -5.25
C ASP A 223 -3.73 -11.21 -3.77
N HIS A 224 -4.17 -9.97 -3.52
CA HIS A 224 -4.42 -9.43 -2.19
C HIS A 224 -5.91 -9.14 -1.96
N LEU A 225 -6.38 -9.39 -0.73
CA LEU A 225 -7.71 -9.00 -0.29
C LEU A 225 -7.71 -7.55 0.18
N PRO A 226 -8.73 -6.75 -0.18
CA PRO A 226 -8.82 -5.36 0.26
C PRO A 226 -9.04 -5.23 1.76
N VAL A 227 -8.33 -4.29 2.39
CA VAL A 227 -8.59 -3.83 3.76
C VAL A 227 -9.40 -2.53 3.68
N TRP A 228 -10.39 -2.39 4.53
CA TRP A 228 -11.21 -1.19 4.61
C TRP A 228 -11.32 -0.66 6.03
N MET A 229 -11.52 0.64 6.15
CA MET A 229 -11.76 1.33 7.41
C MET A 229 -12.89 2.36 7.26
N LYS A 230 -13.80 2.37 8.23
CA LYS A 230 -14.78 3.43 8.42
C LYS A 230 -14.34 4.33 9.58
N PHE A 231 -14.35 5.64 9.37
CA PHE A 231 -13.84 6.58 10.36
C PHE A 231 -14.64 7.88 10.39
N THR A 232 -14.38 8.71 11.40
CA THR A 232 -14.81 10.11 11.51
C THR A 232 -13.61 10.96 11.92
N LEU A 233 -13.63 12.24 11.56
CA LEU A 233 -12.66 13.20 12.07
C LEU A 233 -12.98 13.51 13.55
N VAL A 234 -11.95 13.84 14.31
CA VAL A 234 -12.06 14.35 15.68
C VAL A 234 -12.06 15.87 15.58
N ASP A 235 -13.04 16.49 16.22
CA ASP A 235 -13.20 17.96 16.30
C ASP A 235 -12.06 18.62 17.10
#